data_e93f227e09ddafae09d604a46ed67113
#
_entry.id   e93f227e09ddafae09d604a46ed67113
#
_cell.length_a   1.000
_cell.length_b   1.000
_cell.length_c   1.000
_cell.angle_alpha   90.00
_cell.angle_beta   90.00
_cell.angle_gamma   90.00
#
_symmetry.space_group_name_H-M   'P 1'
#
loop_
_entity.id
_entity.type
_entity.pdbx_description
1 polymer ?
#
loop_
_entity_poly.entity_id
_entity_poly.type
_entity_poly.pdbx_seq_one_letter_code
_entity_poly.pdbx_strand_id
1 'polypeptide(L)'
;MRFVSLLFIYIIAFSDSFGQIGGGATFEFLNLVPSPRSAALGGNAIATRADDVSLVWQNPSQLSQGMNKQLQLTYVDYFEGINFGQVAYAQNINRFGMAAATLHYIDYGTFKMTDAAATDLGTFNAGEYALSLSWSKPLDSLLFIGASIKGIYSKLETYSSIGIAADLGITYFSKDHFFCAALIAKNIGRQLKNYDESGTEPLPFEMQIGITKQLPKAPFRFGLTWQHLEKFDLTYTDPTIPDVDPLTGESNSTSISFGKKCMRHLVLNAELLFSKNFNIRLGYNFQRRAELANANKRGAVGFSGGFGFRISKFQLNYARVLYHLGSASNQVSVTVKLSDF
;
A
#
# COMPACT_ATOMS: atom_id res chain seq x y z
N MET A 1 -17.62 26.41 -13.81
CA MET A 1 -17.55 25.12 -14.50
C MET A 1 -16.50 25.07 -15.60
N ARG A 2 -16.34 26.04 -16.48
CA ARG A 2 -15.33 26.01 -17.59
C ARG A 2 -13.86 25.98 -17.13
N PHE A 3 -13.50 26.61 -16.00
CA PHE A 3 -12.11 26.61 -15.46
C PHE A 3 -11.71 25.26 -14.85
N VAL A 4 -12.64 24.51 -14.27
CA VAL A 4 -12.36 23.18 -13.70
C VAL A 4 -12.13 22.16 -14.82
N SER A 5 -12.84 22.26 -15.94
CA SER A 5 -12.65 21.39 -17.10
C SER A 5 -11.30 21.61 -17.78
N LEU A 6 -10.81 22.86 -17.85
CA LEU A 6 -9.49 23.18 -18.41
C LEU A 6 -8.33 22.69 -17.52
N LEU A 7 -8.49 22.74 -16.20
CA LEU A 7 -7.50 22.21 -15.26
C LEU A 7 -7.39 20.68 -15.36
N PHE A 8 -8.51 19.99 -15.58
CA PHE A 8 -8.54 18.54 -15.76
C PHE A 8 -7.88 18.08 -17.07
N ILE A 9 -8.04 18.85 -18.15
CA ILE A 9 -7.38 18.58 -19.45
C ILE A 9 -5.88 18.84 -19.38
N TYR A 10 -5.42 19.83 -18.60
CA TYR A 10 -4.00 20.14 -18.45
C TYR A 10 -3.24 19.10 -17.63
N ILE A 11 -3.91 18.43 -16.67
CA ILE A 11 -3.31 17.34 -15.87
C ILE A 11 -3.13 16.06 -16.69
N ILE A 12 -3.96 15.82 -17.71
CA ILE A 12 -3.87 14.64 -18.57
C ILE A 12 -2.75 14.75 -19.64
N ALA A 13 -2.25 15.97 -19.92
CA ALA A 13 -1.27 16.22 -21.00
C ALA A 13 0.20 16.02 -20.59
N PHE A 14 0.52 15.68 -19.34
CA PHE A 14 1.89 15.48 -18.85
C PHE A 14 2.15 14.02 -18.39
N SER A 15 1.78 13.05 -19.19
CA SER A 15 2.21 11.67 -18.93
C SER A 15 3.24 11.21 -19.96
N ASP A 16 4.51 11.55 -19.75
CA ASP A 16 5.58 10.75 -20.29
C ASP A 16 5.58 9.42 -19.54
N SER A 17 4.96 8.42 -20.17
CA SER A 17 4.79 7.09 -19.61
C SER A 17 6.11 6.32 -19.72
N PHE A 18 6.96 6.39 -18.72
CA PHE A 18 8.09 5.47 -18.57
C PHE A 18 7.60 4.21 -17.87
N GLY A 19 7.60 3.11 -18.62
CA GLY A 19 6.95 1.90 -18.18
C GLY A 19 7.89 0.86 -17.63
N GLN A 20 8.20 0.87 -16.34
CA GLN A 20 8.58 -0.36 -15.64
C GLN A 20 7.93 -0.38 -14.25
N ILE A 21 7.24 -1.46 -13.91
CA ILE A 21 6.83 -1.76 -12.55
C ILE A 21 7.85 -2.77 -12.01
N GLY A 22 8.50 -2.42 -10.92
CA GLY A 22 9.61 -3.17 -10.34
C GLY A 22 10.97 -2.62 -10.78
N GLY A 23 11.71 -2.00 -9.86
CA GLY A 23 13.03 -1.43 -10.07
C GLY A 23 13.06 -0.11 -10.86
N GLY A 24 11.90 0.48 -11.17
CA GLY A 24 11.81 1.76 -11.88
C GLY A 24 11.59 2.98 -11.02
N ALA A 25 11.47 2.83 -9.70
CA ALA A 25 11.28 3.91 -8.76
C ALA A 25 12.15 3.72 -7.52
N THR A 26 12.56 4.83 -6.92
CA THR A 26 13.22 4.83 -5.62
C THR A 26 12.19 4.78 -4.48
N PHE A 27 12.60 4.34 -3.28
CA PHE A 27 11.74 4.25 -2.08
C PHE A 27 10.51 3.34 -2.25
N GLU A 28 10.65 2.20 -2.95
CA GLU A 28 9.56 1.24 -3.15
C GLU A 28 8.93 0.72 -1.84
N PHE A 29 9.62 0.84 -0.70
CA PHE A 29 9.08 0.49 0.60
C PHE A 29 7.83 1.30 0.97
N LEU A 30 7.59 2.47 0.35
CA LEU A 30 6.37 3.27 0.53
C LEU A 30 5.10 2.50 0.11
N ASN A 31 5.23 1.52 -0.80
CA ASN A 31 4.16 0.65 -1.28
C ASN A 31 3.91 -0.56 -0.37
N LEU A 32 4.79 -0.83 0.60
CA LEU A 32 4.55 -1.86 1.61
C LEU A 32 3.30 -1.52 2.43
N VAL A 33 2.57 -2.56 2.81
CA VAL A 33 1.30 -2.44 3.51
C VAL A 33 1.49 -2.73 5.00
N PRO A 34 1.69 -1.70 5.86
CA PRO A 34 1.95 -1.92 7.28
C PRO A 34 0.69 -2.20 8.09
N SER A 35 -0.50 -2.13 7.49
CA SER A 35 -1.77 -2.41 8.16
C SER A 35 -2.16 -3.88 8.01
N PRO A 36 -2.22 -4.71 9.08
CA PRO A 36 -2.70 -6.08 8.98
C PRO A 36 -4.13 -6.16 8.47
N ARG A 37 -4.97 -5.16 8.75
CA ARG A 37 -6.31 -5.08 8.17
C ARG A 37 -6.27 -4.96 6.66
N SER A 38 -5.52 -4.00 6.13
CA SER A 38 -5.39 -3.79 4.69
C SER A 38 -4.70 -4.97 4.02
N ALA A 39 -3.66 -5.52 4.63
CA ALA A 39 -2.93 -6.68 4.12
C ALA A 39 -3.83 -7.91 3.97
N ALA A 40 -4.67 -8.22 4.99
CA ALA A 40 -5.64 -9.30 4.94
C ALA A 40 -6.69 -9.11 3.84
N LEU A 41 -7.00 -7.85 3.48
CA LEU A 41 -7.93 -7.47 2.42
C LEU A 41 -7.26 -7.30 1.04
N GLY A 42 -6.11 -7.93 0.81
CA GLY A 42 -5.42 -7.92 -0.49
C GLY A 42 -4.35 -6.85 -0.65
N GLY A 43 -4.15 -5.96 0.34
CA GLY A 43 -3.12 -4.94 0.35
C GLY A 43 -3.61 -3.51 0.07
N ASN A 44 -4.68 -3.33 -0.68
CA ASN A 44 -5.16 -2.03 -1.15
C ASN A 44 -6.63 -1.75 -0.74
N ALA A 45 -6.92 -1.82 0.57
CA ALA A 45 -8.25 -1.55 1.11
C ALA A 45 -8.47 -0.05 1.36
N ILE A 46 -8.53 0.77 0.31
CA ILE A 46 -8.59 2.23 0.37
C ILE A 46 -9.99 2.78 0.66
N ALA A 47 -11.04 1.99 0.51
CA ALA A 47 -12.43 2.37 0.73
C ALA A 47 -13.03 1.55 1.88
N THR A 48 -12.41 1.58 3.06
CA THR A 48 -12.83 0.76 4.21
C THR A 48 -13.34 1.63 5.34
N ARG A 49 -14.59 1.43 5.75
CA ARG A 49 -15.11 2.08 6.94
C ARG A 49 -14.70 1.31 8.19
N ALA A 50 -13.65 1.76 8.85
CA ALA A 50 -13.20 1.20 10.13
C ALA A 50 -12.45 2.26 10.93
N ASP A 51 -12.61 2.22 12.26
CA ASP A 51 -11.83 3.04 13.17
C ASP A 51 -10.49 2.36 13.47
N ASP A 52 -9.58 2.42 12.49
CA ASP A 52 -8.27 1.77 12.52
C ASP A 52 -7.24 2.73 11.93
N VAL A 53 -6.43 3.33 12.80
CA VAL A 53 -5.48 4.39 12.42
C VAL A 53 -4.42 3.93 11.41
N SER A 54 -4.15 2.62 11.30
CA SER A 54 -3.20 2.12 10.30
C SER A 54 -3.66 2.29 8.85
N LEU A 55 -4.96 2.47 8.62
CA LEU A 55 -5.51 2.70 7.28
C LEU A 55 -5.15 4.09 6.72
N VAL A 56 -4.74 5.02 7.59
CA VAL A 56 -4.36 6.38 7.19
C VAL A 56 -3.17 6.39 6.24
N TRP A 57 -2.24 5.42 6.38
CA TRP A 57 -1.14 5.22 5.44
C TRP A 57 -1.62 4.91 4.02
N GLN A 58 -2.71 4.17 3.90
CA GLN A 58 -3.30 3.80 2.60
C GLN A 58 -4.16 4.92 2.01
N ASN A 59 -4.89 5.65 2.87
CA ASN A 59 -5.75 6.73 2.42
C ASN A 59 -6.02 7.72 3.58
N PRO A 60 -5.42 8.92 3.56
CA PRO A 60 -5.59 9.90 4.62
C PRO A 60 -7.03 10.38 4.81
N SER A 61 -7.87 10.34 3.77
CA SER A 61 -9.29 10.75 3.88
C SER A 61 -10.16 9.78 4.70
N GLN A 62 -9.63 8.60 5.06
CA GLN A 62 -10.32 7.67 5.96
C GLN A 62 -10.14 8.01 7.45
N LEU A 63 -9.27 8.96 7.77
CA LEU A 63 -9.06 9.39 9.15
C LEU A 63 -10.36 9.96 9.73
N SER A 64 -10.91 9.29 10.75
CA SER A 64 -12.24 9.54 11.33
C SER A 64 -12.17 9.91 12.80
N GLN A 65 -13.23 10.52 13.33
CA GLN A 65 -13.38 10.84 14.75
C GLN A 65 -13.28 9.60 15.67
N GLY A 66 -13.64 8.42 15.17
CA GLY A 66 -13.50 7.15 15.90
C GLY A 66 -12.05 6.79 16.23
N MET A 67 -11.10 7.32 15.45
CA MET A 67 -9.66 7.13 15.64
C MET A 67 -9.02 8.11 16.63
N ASN A 68 -9.81 9.04 17.19
CA ASN A 68 -9.27 10.03 18.13
C ASN A 68 -8.56 9.38 19.32
N LYS A 69 -7.32 9.81 19.59
CA LYS A 69 -6.42 9.29 20.63
C LYS A 69 -6.10 7.80 20.46
N GLN A 70 -6.17 7.25 19.23
CA GLN A 70 -5.68 5.91 18.96
C GLN A 70 -4.17 5.93 18.75
N LEU A 71 -3.48 5.02 19.43
CA LEU A 71 -2.08 4.66 19.20
C LEU A 71 -2.06 3.22 18.68
N GLN A 72 -1.32 2.98 17.60
CA GLN A 72 -1.14 1.64 17.03
C GLN A 72 0.32 1.36 16.79
N LEU A 73 0.71 0.14 17.11
CA LEU A 73 2.00 -0.45 16.80
C LEU A 73 1.77 -1.65 15.87
N THR A 74 2.54 -1.73 14.81
CA THR A 74 2.50 -2.86 13.87
C THR A 74 3.90 -3.39 13.65
N TYR A 75 4.02 -4.72 13.63
CA TYR A 75 5.21 -5.45 13.24
C TYR A 75 4.88 -6.44 12.14
N VAL A 76 5.76 -6.52 11.15
CA VAL A 76 5.62 -7.40 9.99
C VAL A 76 6.91 -8.20 9.83
N ASP A 77 6.78 -9.50 9.99
CA ASP A 77 7.78 -10.49 9.59
C ASP A 77 7.59 -10.76 8.10
N TYR A 78 8.57 -10.31 7.30
CA TYR A 78 8.44 -10.31 5.84
C TYR A 78 9.13 -11.53 5.24
N PHE A 79 10.38 -11.43 4.81
CA PHE A 79 11.16 -12.53 4.23
C PHE A 79 12.61 -12.43 4.66
N GLU A 80 13.30 -13.57 4.78
CA GLU A 80 14.77 -13.69 4.93
C GLU A 80 15.36 -12.73 5.98
N GLY A 81 14.64 -12.51 7.09
CA GLY A 81 15.07 -11.60 8.15
C GLY A 81 14.75 -10.14 7.90
N ILE A 82 14.13 -9.78 6.77
CA ILE A 82 13.60 -8.44 6.50
C ILE A 82 12.36 -8.22 7.35
N ASN A 83 12.33 -7.11 8.07
CA ASN A 83 11.20 -6.75 8.91
C ASN A 83 10.79 -5.30 8.63
N PHE A 84 9.50 -5.02 8.67
CA PHE A 84 9.02 -3.67 8.61
C PHE A 84 7.88 -3.44 9.61
N GLY A 85 7.58 -2.19 9.85
CA GLY A 85 6.54 -1.88 10.80
C GLY A 85 6.08 -0.44 10.75
N GLN A 86 5.11 -0.15 11.62
CA GLN A 86 4.50 1.16 11.68
C GLN A 86 4.13 1.52 13.12
N VAL A 87 4.36 2.78 13.46
CA VAL A 87 3.77 3.43 14.62
C VAL A 87 2.83 4.51 14.10
N ALA A 88 1.58 4.52 14.54
CA ALA A 88 0.60 5.51 14.12
C ALA A 88 -0.17 6.07 15.32
N TYR A 89 -0.36 7.37 15.34
CA TYR A 89 -1.15 8.09 16.35
C TYR A 89 -2.08 9.08 15.67
N ALA A 90 -3.34 9.11 16.10
CA ALA A 90 -4.35 10.04 15.57
C ALA A 90 -4.97 10.89 16.67
N GLN A 91 -5.22 12.15 16.36
CA GLN A 91 -5.83 13.11 17.28
C GLN A 91 -6.79 14.06 16.56
N ASN A 92 -7.88 14.40 17.24
CA ASN A 92 -8.79 15.45 16.80
C ASN A 92 -8.19 16.84 17.07
N ILE A 93 -8.13 17.70 16.04
CA ILE A 93 -7.69 19.09 16.14
C ILE A 93 -8.93 20.02 16.05
N ASN A 94 -9.96 19.72 16.83
CA ASN A 94 -11.18 20.49 16.93
C ASN A 94 -11.75 20.90 15.55
N ARG A 95 -11.94 22.21 15.30
CA ARG A 95 -12.49 22.77 14.05
C ARG A 95 -11.65 22.48 12.79
N PHE A 96 -10.39 22.10 12.95
CA PHE A 96 -9.52 21.79 11.82
C PHE A 96 -9.68 20.35 11.31
N GLY A 97 -10.38 19.48 12.03
CA GLY A 97 -10.60 18.09 11.65
C GLY A 97 -9.70 17.13 12.41
N MET A 98 -9.36 16.00 11.79
CA MET A 98 -8.50 14.96 12.37
C MET A 98 -7.09 15.08 11.80
N ALA A 99 -6.09 14.81 12.63
CA ALA A 99 -4.70 14.64 12.21
C ALA A 99 -4.15 13.30 12.69
N ALA A 100 -3.15 12.79 11.99
CA ALA A 100 -2.39 11.63 12.41
C ALA A 100 -0.91 11.81 12.06
N ALA A 101 -0.05 11.24 12.91
CA ALA A 101 1.38 11.06 12.66
C ALA A 101 1.65 9.57 12.51
N THR A 102 2.39 9.19 11.49
CA THR A 102 2.72 7.80 11.20
C THR A 102 4.19 7.68 10.86
N LEU A 103 4.92 6.84 11.57
CA LEU A 103 6.28 6.44 11.25
C LEU A 103 6.25 5.04 10.66
N HIS A 104 6.67 4.89 9.43
CA HIS A 104 6.85 3.61 8.73
C HIS A 104 8.33 3.34 8.56
N TYR A 105 8.77 2.11 8.81
CA TYR A 105 10.17 1.72 8.66
C TYR A 105 10.28 0.32 8.05
N ILE A 106 11.39 0.09 7.36
CA ILE A 106 11.86 -1.24 6.94
C ILE A 106 13.32 -1.40 7.35
N ASP A 107 13.61 -2.57 7.89
CA ASP A 107 14.95 -3.05 8.18
C ASP A 107 15.22 -4.27 7.28
N TYR A 108 16.20 -4.14 6.41
CA TYR A 108 16.61 -5.20 5.50
C TYR A 108 17.54 -6.20 6.15
N GLY A 109 17.92 -5.99 7.43
CA GLY A 109 18.85 -6.82 8.17
C GLY A 109 20.31 -6.51 7.89
N THR A 110 21.17 -7.48 8.19
CA THR A 110 22.62 -7.35 8.08
C THR A 110 23.14 -8.15 6.90
N PHE A 111 23.90 -7.50 6.05
CA PHE A 111 24.52 -8.09 4.87
C PHE A 111 26.02 -8.28 5.07
N LYS A 112 26.58 -9.34 4.49
CA LYS A 112 28.03 -9.53 4.43
C LYS A 112 28.63 -8.65 3.34
N MET A 113 29.67 -7.93 3.68
CA MET A 113 30.47 -7.17 2.73
C MET A 113 31.64 -8.07 2.24
N THR A 114 31.75 -8.26 0.92
CA THR A 114 32.83 -9.03 0.31
C THR A 114 33.46 -8.26 -0.83
N ASP A 115 34.75 -8.46 -1.07
CA ASP A 115 35.42 -7.97 -2.27
C ASP A 115 35.19 -8.87 -3.49
N ALA A 116 35.75 -8.52 -4.64
CA ALA A 116 35.64 -9.30 -5.87
C ALA A 116 36.29 -10.70 -5.78
N ALA A 117 37.14 -10.95 -4.78
CA ALA A 117 37.76 -12.21 -4.48
C ALA A 117 36.98 -13.01 -3.42
N ALA A 118 35.76 -12.56 -3.04
CA ALA A 118 34.93 -13.12 -1.99
C ALA A 118 35.56 -13.09 -0.58
N THR A 119 36.54 -12.21 -0.33
CA THR A 119 37.12 -11.98 1.00
C THR A 119 36.09 -11.24 1.86
N ASP A 120 35.90 -11.72 3.09
CA ASP A 120 34.99 -11.06 4.07
C ASP A 120 35.60 -9.73 4.53
N LEU A 121 34.91 -8.63 4.24
CA LEU A 121 35.28 -7.26 4.65
C LEU A 121 34.43 -6.77 5.84
N GLY A 122 33.58 -7.63 6.42
CA GLY A 122 32.69 -7.29 7.52
C GLY A 122 31.22 -7.32 7.14
N THR A 123 30.42 -6.49 7.80
CA THR A 123 28.97 -6.43 7.58
C THR A 123 28.48 -4.99 7.47
N PHE A 124 27.36 -4.79 6.77
CA PHE A 124 26.64 -3.54 6.71
C PHE A 124 25.15 -3.74 6.93
N ASN A 125 24.46 -2.69 7.32
CA ASN A 125 23.01 -2.66 7.49
C ASN A 125 22.36 -1.75 6.45
N ALA A 126 21.11 -2.07 6.10
CA ALA A 126 20.29 -1.26 5.22
C ALA A 126 18.91 -1.05 5.84
N GLY A 127 18.37 0.16 5.71
CA GLY A 127 17.04 0.47 6.25
C GLY A 127 16.50 1.78 5.70
N GLU A 128 15.17 1.88 5.69
CA GLU A 128 14.46 3.05 5.19
C GLU A 128 13.36 3.46 6.17
N TYR A 129 13.09 4.75 6.22
CA TYR A 129 12.15 5.36 7.15
C TYR A 129 11.31 6.41 6.44
N ALA A 130 10.02 6.47 6.75
CA ALA A 130 9.15 7.54 6.29
C ALA A 130 8.26 8.03 7.44
N LEU A 131 8.36 9.33 7.73
CA LEU A 131 7.47 10.02 8.65
C LEU A 131 6.38 10.72 7.84
N SER A 132 5.12 10.35 8.09
CA SER A 132 3.94 10.95 7.46
C SER A 132 3.13 11.74 8.47
N LEU A 133 2.77 12.96 8.09
CA LEU A 133 1.78 13.79 8.78
C LEU A 133 0.54 13.85 7.90
N SER A 134 -0.58 13.34 8.40
CA SER A 134 -1.84 13.22 7.68
C SER A 134 -2.90 14.09 8.31
N TRP A 135 -3.79 14.61 7.47
CA TRP A 135 -4.93 15.42 7.87
C TRP A 135 -6.17 14.99 7.09
N SER A 136 -7.33 15.03 7.75
CA SER A 136 -8.63 14.79 7.12
C SER A 136 -9.72 15.67 7.71
N LYS A 137 -10.64 16.08 6.84
CA LYS A 137 -11.82 16.87 7.22
C LYS A 137 -13.03 16.47 6.39
N PRO A 138 -14.25 16.39 6.99
CA PRO A 138 -15.47 16.29 6.22
C PRO A 138 -15.72 17.61 5.45
N LEU A 139 -16.01 17.51 4.14
CA LEU A 139 -16.55 18.61 3.35
C LEU A 139 -18.05 18.77 3.61
N ASP A 140 -18.72 17.64 3.70
CA ASP A 140 -20.11 17.53 4.13
C ASP A 140 -20.32 16.26 4.96
N SER A 141 -21.57 15.84 5.19
CA SER A 141 -21.90 14.66 5.99
C SER A 141 -21.49 13.33 5.33
N LEU A 142 -21.20 13.32 4.03
CA LEU A 142 -20.95 12.12 3.23
C LEU A 142 -19.57 12.10 2.59
N LEU A 143 -18.95 13.26 2.39
CA LEU A 143 -17.71 13.41 1.64
C LEU A 143 -16.57 13.87 2.55
N PHE A 144 -15.50 13.13 2.57
CA PHE A 144 -14.29 13.40 3.34
C PHE A 144 -13.11 13.61 2.40
N ILE A 145 -12.31 14.62 2.68
CA ILE A 145 -11.02 14.84 2.03
C ILE A 145 -9.89 14.57 3.02
N GLY A 146 -8.75 14.16 2.51
CA GLY A 146 -7.55 13.97 3.30
C GLY A 146 -6.31 14.22 2.47
N ALA A 147 -5.28 14.66 3.16
CA ALA A 147 -3.96 14.86 2.61
C ALA A 147 -2.89 14.38 3.59
N SER A 148 -1.76 13.94 3.07
CA SER A 148 -0.57 13.66 3.89
C SER A 148 0.68 14.21 3.23
N ILE A 149 1.69 14.52 4.06
CA ILE A 149 3.04 14.85 3.64
C ILE A 149 3.96 13.83 4.29
N LYS A 150 4.87 13.27 3.50
CA LYS A 150 5.85 12.26 3.91
C LYS A 150 7.27 12.80 3.75
N GLY A 151 8.07 12.76 4.81
CA GLY A 151 9.52 12.90 4.74
C GLY A 151 10.16 11.51 4.74
N ILE A 152 11.03 11.25 3.78
CA ILE A 152 11.60 9.93 3.50
C ILE A 152 13.11 9.99 3.70
N TYR A 153 13.66 9.00 4.36
CA TYR A 153 15.09 8.80 4.54
C TYR A 153 15.43 7.34 4.27
N SER A 154 16.38 7.11 3.39
CA SER A 154 16.91 5.79 3.07
C SER A 154 18.43 5.77 3.28
N LYS A 155 18.91 4.67 3.87
CA LYS A 155 20.32 4.38 4.03
C LYS A 155 20.59 2.94 3.61
N LEU A 156 21.37 2.78 2.54
CA LEU A 156 21.78 1.49 1.98
C LEU A 156 23.30 1.46 1.98
N GLU A 157 23.89 0.72 2.91
CA GLU A 157 25.33 0.67 3.15
C GLU A 157 25.91 2.07 3.45
N THR A 158 26.74 2.60 2.55
CA THR A 158 27.36 3.96 2.62
C THR A 158 26.51 5.03 1.95
N TYR A 159 25.57 4.63 1.10
CA TYR A 159 24.70 5.53 0.34
C TYR A 159 23.51 5.99 1.17
N SER A 160 23.12 7.24 1.00
CA SER A 160 21.92 7.77 1.65
C SER A 160 21.12 8.66 0.71
N SER A 161 19.83 8.56 0.78
CA SER A 161 18.89 9.34 -0.03
C SER A 161 17.81 9.97 0.84
N ILE A 162 17.29 11.12 0.43
CA ILE A 162 16.22 11.84 1.09
C ILE A 162 15.14 12.15 0.05
N GLY A 163 13.89 11.96 0.41
CA GLY A 163 12.75 12.27 -0.44
C GLY A 163 11.62 12.98 0.31
N ILE A 164 10.74 13.57 -0.47
CA ILE A 164 9.48 14.15 0.02
C ILE A 164 8.35 13.69 -0.89
N ALA A 165 7.22 13.32 -0.29
CA ALA A 165 6.03 12.90 -1.03
C ALA A 165 4.77 13.44 -0.36
N ALA A 166 3.68 13.48 -1.11
CA ALA A 166 2.34 13.82 -0.62
C ALA A 166 1.32 12.80 -1.13
N ASP A 167 0.26 12.57 -0.35
CA ASP A 167 -0.90 11.81 -0.77
C ASP A 167 -2.13 12.69 -0.70
N LEU A 168 -3.08 12.48 -1.63
CA LEU A 168 -4.34 13.20 -1.69
C LEU A 168 -5.48 12.18 -1.85
N GLY A 169 -6.44 12.18 -0.93
CA GLY A 169 -7.54 11.22 -0.91
C GLY A 169 -8.90 11.89 -0.77
N ILE A 170 -9.90 11.24 -1.36
CA ILE A 170 -11.32 11.58 -1.20
C ILE A 170 -12.06 10.30 -0.88
N THR A 171 -12.93 10.33 0.14
CA THR A 171 -13.80 9.21 0.50
C THR A 171 -15.23 9.66 0.61
N TYR A 172 -16.13 8.94 -0.05
CA TYR A 172 -17.57 9.10 0.03
C TYR A 172 -18.20 7.99 0.84
N PHE A 173 -19.10 8.31 1.75
CA PHE A 173 -19.95 7.36 2.48
C PHE A 173 -21.42 7.61 2.15
N SER A 174 -22.17 6.54 1.88
CA SER A 174 -23.62 6.66 1.73
C SER A 174 -24.32 7.01 3.06
N LYS A 175 -25.52 7.60 2.99
CA LYS A 175 -26.33 7.99 4.17
C LYS A 175 -26.64 6.81 5.09
N ASP A 176 -26.86 5.64 4.52
CA ASP A 176 -27.12 4.38 5.24
C ASP A 176 -25.84 3.71 5.79
N HIS A 177 -24.67 4.30 5.47
CA HIS A 177 -23.36 3.81 5.86
C HIS A 177 -22.97 2.40 5.36
N PHE A 178 -23.73 1.83 4.43
CA PHE A 178 -23.45 0.52 3.86
C PHE A 178 -22.61 0.55 2.59
N PHE A 179 -22.40 1.72 2.00
CA PHE A 179 -21.56 1.90 0.82
C PHE A 179 -20.47 2.95 1.10
N CYS A 180 -19.26 2.64 0.63
CA CYS A 180 -18.11 3.53 0.67
C CYS A 180 -17.42 3.49 -0.68
N ALA A 181 -17.01 4.66 -1.19
CA ALA A 181 -16.17 4.79 -2.37
C ALA A 181 -15.00 5.73 -2.05
N ALA A 182 -13.83 5.45 -2.59
CA ALA A 182 -12.65 6.29 -2.38
C ALA A 182 -11.80 6.38 -3.64
N LEU A 183 -11.16 7.52 -3.80
CA LEU A 183 -10.12 7.79 -4.79
C LEU A 183 -8.90 8.33 -4.06
N ILE A 184 -7.72 7.85 -4.43
CA ILE A 184 -6.45 8.33 -3.87
C ILE A 184 -5.38 8.45 -4.94
N ALA A 185 -4.54 9.48 -4.81
CA ALA A 185 -3.25 9.61 -5.47
C ALA A 185 -2.16 9.58 -4.37
N LYS A 186 -1.24 8.63 -4.45
CA LYS A 186 -0.19 8.38 -3.46
C LYS A 186 1.17 8.73 -4.00
N ASN A 187 2.07 9.10 -3.10
CA ASN A 187 3.50 9.29 -3.37
C ASN A 187 3.79 10.33 -4.48
N ILE A 188 2.99 11.40 -4.53
CA ILE A 188 3.24 12.55 -5.39
C ILE A 188 4.45 13.29 -4.83
N GLY A 189 5.61 13.14 -5.44
CA GLY A 189 6.82 13.71 -4.84
C GLY A 189 8.08 13.52 -5.67
N ARG A 190 9.20 13.76 -5.03
CA ARG A 190 10.51 13.61 -5.65
C ARG A 190 11.60 13.32 -4.62
N GLN A 191 12.69 12.77 -5.12
CA GLN A 191 13.96 12.65 -4.42
C GLN A 191 14.57 14.05 -4.26
N LEU A 192 15.04 14.39 -3.07
CA LEU A 192 15.71 15.65 -2.75
C LEU A 192 17.23 15.49 -2.71
N LYS A 193 17.70 14.32 -2.27
CA LYS A 193 19.09 13.90 -2.28
C LYS A 193 19.15 12.51 -2.91
N ASN A 194 19.91 12.38 -3.98
CA ASN A 194 20.14 11.09 -4.65
C ASN A 194 21.11 10.22 -3.86
N TYR A 195 21.14 8.91 -4.12
CA TYR A 195 22.12 8.00 -3.53
C TYR A 195 23.53 8.30 -4.02
N ASP A 196 23.65 8.63 -5.31
CA ASP A 196 24.90 8.95 -6.01
C ASP A 196 24.67 10.05 -7.07
N GLU A 197 25.64 10.22 -7.94
CA GLU A 197 25.62 11.23 -9.03
C GLU A 197 24.86 10.75 -10.30
N SER A 198 24.31 9.55 -10.31
CA SER A 198 23.67 8.95 -11.50
C SER A 198 22.35 9.62 -11.91
N GLY A 199 21.79 10.47 -11.04
CA GLY A 199 20.58 11.23 -11.35
C GLY A 199 19.44 11.02 -10.36
N THR A 200 18.33 11.71 -10.60
CA THR A 200 17.11 11.62 -9.76
C THR A 200 16.19 10.53 -10.29
N GLU A 201 15.81 9.62 -9.43
CA GLU A 201 14.84 8.58 -9.73
C GLU A 201 13.42 9.01 -9.33
N PRO A 202 12.37 8.57 -10.06
CA PRO A 202 10.99 8.86 -9.68
C PRO A 202 10.60 8.13 -8.39
N LEU A 203 9.62 8.67 -7.68
CA LEU A 203 8.95 7.98 -6.57
C LEU A 203 7.88 7.02 -7.11
N PRO A 204 7.45 6.01 -6.33
CA PRO A 204 6.42 5.04 -6.72
C PRO A 204 5.02 5.69 -6.66
N PHE A 205 4.74 6.61 -7.58
CA PHE A 205 3.45 7.25 -7.72
C PHE A 205 2.37 6.23 -8.08
N GLU A 206 1.22 6.32 -7.43
CA GLU A 206 0.11 5.41 -7.69
C GLU A 206 -1.24 6.09 -7.50
N MET A 207 -2.18 5.83 -8.42
CA MET A 207 -3.58 6.21 -8.30
C MET A 207 -4.46 4.97 -8.15
N GLN A 208 -5.41 5.04 -7.20
CA GLN A 208 -6.33 3.94 -6.92
C GLN A 208 -7.76 4.45 -6.77
N ILE A 209 -8.73 3.65 -7.21
CA ILE A 209 -10.14 3.82 -6.90
C ILE A 209 -10.67 2.56 -6.22
N GLY A 210 -11.46 2.70 -5.19
CA GLY A 210 -12.02 1.57 -4.45
C GLY A 210 -13.47 1.80 -4.06
N ILE A 211 -14.18 0.70 -3.97
CA ILE A 211 -15.56 0.67 -3.46
C ILE A 211 -15.71 -0.45 -2.44
N THR A 212 -16.58 -0.24 -1.47
CA THR A 212 -16.94 -1.25 -0.49
C THR A 212 -18.43 -1.22 -0.21
N LYS A 213 -19.06 -2.38 -0.18
CA LYS A 213 -20.48 -2.54 0.14
C LYS A 213 -20.65 -3.54 1.27
N GLN A 214 -21.29 -3.10 2.34
CA GLN A 214 -21.77 -3.96 3.42
C GLN A 214 -23.21 -4.36 3.16
N LEU A 215 -23.54 -5.61 3.41
CA LEU A 215 -24.91 -6.11 3.27
C LEU A 215 -25.72 -5.76 4.52
N PRO A 216 -26.91 -5.09 4.39
CA PRO A 216 -27.67 -4.63 5.55
C PRO A 216 -28.23 -5.78 6.44
N LYS A 217 -28.50 -6.94 5.83
CA LYS A 217 -29.13 -8.10 6.50
C LYS A 217 -28.18 -9.28 6.70
N ALA A 218 -26.89 -9.12 6.38
CA ALA A 218 -25.90 -10.17 6.52
C ALA A 218 -24.55 -9.58 7.00
N PRO A 219 -23.77 -10.33 7.77
CA PRO A 219 -22.53 -9.82 8.36
C PRO A 219 -21.36 -9.74 7.35
N PHE A 220 -21.66 -9.55 6.07
CA PHE A 220 -20.65 -9.50 5.01
C PHE A 220 -20.44 -8.09 4.49
N ARG A 221 -19.16 -7.76 4.27
CA ARG A 221 -18.71 -6.58 3.56
C ARG A 221 -17.80 -7.03 2.43
N PHE A 222 -18.09 -6.58 1.20
CA PHE A 222 -17.30 -6.87 0.01
C PHE A 222 -16.66 -5.59 -0.49
N GLY A 223 -15.44 -5.68 -0.96
CA GLY A 223 -14.71 -4.56 -1.53
C GLY A 223 -14.04 -4.94 -2.85
N LEU A 224 -13.89 -3.94 -3.68
CA LEU A 224 -13.18 -3.97 -4.95
C LEU A 224 -12.32 -2.72 -5.03
N THR A 225 -11.03 -2.91 -5.32
CA THR A 225 -10.11 -1.82 -5.60
C THR A 225 -9.50 -2.01 -6.98
N TRP A 226 -9.45 -0.95 -7.76
CA TRP A 226 -8.68 -0.85 -8.99
C TRP A 226 -7.42 -0.03 -8.68
N GLN A 227 -6.29 -0.66 -8.73
CA GLN A 227 -4.96 -0.09 -8.49
C GLN A 227 -4.26 0.31 -9.79
N HIS A 228 -3.22 1.14 -9.73
CA HIS A 228 -2.41 1.58 -10.87
C HIS A 228 -3.22 2.21 -12.02
N LEU A 229 -4.08 3.19 -11.68
CA LEU A 229 -4.85 3.92 -12.69
C LEU A 229 -3.97 4.75 -13.63
N GLU A 230 -2.76 5.09 -13.19
CA GLU A 230 -1.75 5.86 -13.93
C GLU A 230 -1.10 5.06 -15.07
N LYS A 231 -1.16 3.71 -15.00
CA LYS A 231 -0.51 2.83 -15.97
C LYS A 231 -1.40 1.66 -16.33
N PHE A 232 -1.77 1.54 -17.61
CA PHE A 232 -2.67 0.47 -18.06
C PHE A 232 -1.99 -0.88 -18.21
N ASP A 233 -0.75 -0.93 -18.69
CA ASP A 233 -0.03 -2.20 -18.87
C ASP A 233 0.92 -2.47 -17.73
N LEU A 234 0.53 -3.39 -16.84
CA LEU A 234 1.31 -3.85 -15.70
C LEU A 234 2.14 -5.10 -16.03
N THR A 235 2.37 -5.37 -17.32
CA THR A 235 3.17 -6.51 -17.72
C THR A 235 4.65 -6.16 -17.66
N TYR A 236 5.41 -6.94 -16.93
CA TYR A 236 6.86 -6.89 -16.99
C TYR A 236 7.33 -7.74 -18.18
N THR A 237 8.14 -7.15 -19.03
CA THR A 237 8.87 -7.85 -20.09
C THR A 237 10.35 -7.80 -19.74
N ASP A 238 10.99 -8.94 -19.58
CA ASP A 238 12.42 -9.02 -19.27
C ASP A 238 13.23 -8.51 -20.46
N PRO A 239 13.96 -7.40 -20.33
CA PRO A 239 14.74 -6.84 -21.44
C PRO A 239 15.96 -7.72 -21.83
N THR A 240 16.30 -8.70 -21.01
CA THR A 240 17.41 -9.63 -21.30
C THR A 240 16.99 -10.80 -22.19
N ILE A 241 15.67 -11.05 -22.32
CA ILE A 241 15.13 -12.08 -23.20
C ILE A 241 14.85 -11.46 -24.58
N PRO A 242 15.55 -11.86 -25.64
CA PRO A 242 15.28 -11.35 -26.98
C PRO A 242 13.83 -11.60 -27.39
N ASP A 243 13.20 -10.63 -28.08
CA ASP A 243 11.82 -10.76 -28.58
C ASP A 243 11.62 -11.96 -29.53
N VAL A 244 12.71 -12.41 -30.15
CA VAL A 244 12.76 -13.58 -31.00
C VAL A 244 13.87 -14.50 -30.53
N ASP A 245 13.58 -15.79 -30.38
CA ASP A 245 14.59 -16.79 -30.06
C ASP A 245 15.59 -16.86 -31.23
N PRO A 246 16.89 -16.56 -30.98
CA PRO A 246 17.90 -16.54 -32.03
C PRO A 246 18.20 -17.91 -32.63
N LEU A 247 17.75 -19.02 -32.00
CA LEU A 247 17.95 -20.39 -32.48
C LEU A 247 16.74 -20.91 -33.29
N THR A 248 15.53 -20.62 -32.83
CA THR A 248 14.29 -21.15 -33.43
C THR A 248 13.58 -20.13 -34.33
N GLY A 249 13.89 -18.85 -34.22
CA GLY A 249 13.16 -17.77 -34.92
C GLY A 249 11.74 -17.54 -34.41
N GLU A 250 11.33 -18.21 -33.34
CA GLU A 250 10.00 -18.03 -32.74
C GLU A 250 9.96 -16.78 -31.85
N SER A 251 8.80 -16.10 -31.87
CA SER A 251 8.60 -14.94 -31.01
C SER A 251 8.43 -15.36 -29.54
N ASN A 252 9.32 -14.88 -28.66
CA ASN A 252 9.23 -15.03 -27.22
C ASN A 252 8.19 -14.09 -26.60
N SER A 253 7.65 -13.13 -27.36
CA SER A 253 6.67 -12.18 -26.89
C SER A 253 5.31 -12.87 -26.72
N THR A 254 4.96 -13.20 -25.49
CA THR A 254 3.61 -13.68 -25.14
C THR A 254 2.66 -12.48 -25.08
N SER A 255 1.84 -12.27 -26.11
CA SER A 255 0.83 -11.23 -26.07
C SER A 255 -0.22 -11.53 -24.98
N ILE A 256 -0.27 -10.68 -23.96
CA ILE A 256 -1.25 -10.81 -22.89
C ILE A 256 -2.56 -10.17 -23.35
N SER A 257 -3.67 -10.94 -23.31
CA SER A 257 -4.98 -10.44 -23.72
C SER A 257 -5.43 -9.25 -22.84
N PHE A 258 -6.21 -8.33 -23.44
CA PHE A 258 -6.78 -7.16 -22.77
C PHE A 258 -7.45 -7.49 -21.43
N GLY A 259 -8.26 -8.56 -21.38
CA GLY A 259 -8.92 -8.99 -20.14
C GLY A 259 -7.94 -9.36 -19.01
N LYS A 260 -6.82 -10.02 -19.34
CA LYS A 260 -5.78 -10.35 -18.36
C LYS A 260 -5.05 -9.10 -17.87
N LYS A 261 -4.83 -8.08 -18.73
CA LYS A 261 -4.27 -6.80 -18.34
C LYS A 261 -5.19 -6.09 -17.35
N CYS A 262 -6.48 -5.97 -17.66
CA CYS A 262 -7.49 -5.39 -16.75
C CYS A 262 -7.55 -6.11 -15.39
N MET A 263 -7.50 -7.45 -15.38
CA MET A 263 -7.56 -8.21 -14.13
C MET A 263 -6.38 -7.92 -13.19
N ARG A 264 -5.18 -7.58 -13.70
CA ARG A 264 -4.03 -7.25 -12.87
C ARG A 264 -4.25 -6.01 -12.00
N HIS A 265 -5.13 -5.12 -12.40
CA HIS A 265 -5.49 -3.94 -11.61
C HIS A 265 -6.42 -4.24 -10.44
N LEU A 266 -7.06 -5.42 -10.41
CA LEU A 266 -8.13 -5.70 -9.46
C LEU A 266 -7.60 -6.31 -8.17
N VAL A 267 -8.14 -5.81 -7.05
CA VAL A 267 -8.04 -6.41 -5.72
C VAL A 267 -9.45 -6.64 -5.21
N LEU A 268 -9.80 -7.90 -4.95
CA LEU A 268 -11.07 -8.29 -4.36
C LEU A 268 -10.89 -8.57 -2.88
N ASN A 269 -11.87 -8.18 -2.08
CA ASN A 269 -11.86 -8.50 -0.66
C ASN A 269 -13.25 -8.77 -0.10
N ALA A 270 -13.25 -9.52 1.00
CA ALA A 270 -14.43 -9.82 1.78
C ALA A 270 -14.09 -9.76 3.28
N GLU A 271 -14.96 -9.16 4.06
CA GLU A 271 -14.87 -9.11 5.51
C GLU A 271 -16.15 -9.69 6.11
N LEU A 272 -16.01 -10.65 7.02
CA LEU A 272 -17.08 -11.24 7.78
C LEU A 272 -17.10 -10.64 9.18
N LEU A 273 -18.13 -9.86 9.48
CA LEU A 273 -18.31 -9.10 10.72
C LEU A 273 -19.15 -9.91 11.70
N PHE A 274 -18.56 -10.91 12.36
CA PHE A 274 -19.30 -11.77 13.31
C PHE A 274 -19.88 -10.98 14.48
N SER A 275 -19.11 -10.01 14.98
CA SER A 275 -19.54 -9.13 16.06
C SER A 275 -18.80 -7.79 15.98
N LYS A 276 -19.13 -6.86 16.86
CA LYS A 276 -18.35 -5.59 17.02
C LYS A 276 -16.91 -5.85 17.46
N ASN A 277 -16.63 -7.02 18.03
CA ASN A 277 -15.33 -7.37 18.63
C ASN A 277 -14.54 -8.40 17.83
N PHE A 278 -15.16 -9.08 16.85
CA PHE A 278 -14.48 -10.11 16.08
C PHE A 278 -14.90 -10.08 14.61
N ASN A 279 -13.90 -10.09 13.74
CA ASN A 279 -14.10 -10.15 12.28
C ASN A 279 -13.00 -10.99 11.62
N ILE A 280 -13.35 -11.61 10.50
CA ILE A 280 -12.45 -12.37 9.62
C ILE A 280 -12.40 -11.65 8.28
N ARG A 281 -11.23 -11.65 7.66
CA ARG A 281 -10.95 -10.95 6.41
C ARG A 281 -10.27 -11.87 5.42
N LEU A 282 -10.64 -11.74 4.15
CA LEU A 282 -10.04 -12.44 3.04
C LEU A 282 -9.82 -11.45 1.91
N GLY A 283 -8.70 -11.57 1.22
CA GLY A 283 -8.34 -10.74 0.09
C GLY A 283 -7.71 -11.55 -1.04
N TYR A 284 -7.87 -11.07 -2.26
CA TYR A 284 -7.21 -11.61 -3.43
C TYR A 284 -6.71 -10.49 -4.33
N ASN A 285 -5.41 -10.49 -4.60
CA ASN A 285 -4.74 -9.52 -5.44
C ASN A 285 -4.29 -10.20 -6.74
N PHE A 286 -4.90 -9.82 -7.86
CA PHE A 286 -4.65 -10.42 -9.18
C PHE A 286 -3.26 -10.07 -9.72
N GLN A 287 -2.74 -8.86 -9.45
CA GLN A 287 -1.39 -8.47 -9.84
C GLN A 287 -0.36 -9.36 -9.14
N ARG A 288 -0.42 -9.44 -7.81
CA ARG A 288 0.46 -10.30 -7.01
C ARG A 288 0.43 -11.75 -7.51
N ARG A 289 -0.76 -12.24 -7.88
CA ARG A 289 -0.92 -13.56 -8.48
C ARG A 289 -0.19 -13.66 -9.82
N ALA A 290 -0.31 -12.66 -10.67
CA ALA A 290 0.28 -12.66 -12.01
C ALA A 290 1.80 -12.54 -11.99
N GLU A 291 2.37 -11.80 -11.03
CA GLU A 291 3.81 -11.53 -10.94
C GLU A 291 4.58 -12.59 -10.16
N LEU A 292 4.00 -13.14 -9.10
CA LEU A 292 4.72 -13.99 -8.16
C LEU A 292 4.36 -15.48 -8.24
N ALA A 293 3.37 -15.85 -9.04
CA ALA A 293 3.02 -17.26 -9.20
C ALA A 293 3.97 -17.97 -10.17
N ASN A 294 4.59 -19.05 -9.69
CA ASN A 294 5.39 -19.92 -10.55
C ASN A 294 4.49 -20.69 -11.54
N ALA A 295 4.89 -20.75 -12.82
CA ALA A 295 4.15 -21.44 -13.88
C ALA A 295 3.92 -22.94 -13.58
N ASN A 296 4.89 -23.60 -12.95
CA ASN A 296 4.87 -25.03 -12.66
C ASN A 296 4.14 -25.39 -11.37
N LYS A 297 4.10 -24.47 -10.37
CA LYS A 297 3.42 -24.69 -9.09
C LYS A 297 2.64 -23.44 -8.71
N ARG A 298 1.36 -23.44 -9.01
CA ARG A 298 0.51 -22.23 -8.85
C ARG A 298 0.21 -21.81 -7.42
N GLY A 299 0.30 -22.68 -6.41
CA GLY A 299 0.09 -22.35 -5.00
C GLY A 299 -1.09 -21.38 -4.71
N ALA A 300 -1.14 -20.87 -3.51
CA ALA A 300 -2.15 -19.89 -3.08
C ALA A 300 -1.65 -18.43 -3.17
N VAL A 301 -0.67 -18.14 -4.04
CA VAL A 301 -0.14 -16.79 -4.28
C VAL A 301 -1.26 -15.83 -4.68
N GLY A 302 -1.22 -14.62 -4.17
CA GLY A 302 -2.26 -13.61 -4.37
C GLY A 302 -3.35 -13.61 -3.31
N PHE A 303 -3.55 -14.71 -2.58
CA PHE A 303 -4.46 -14.74 -1.43
C PHE A 303 -3.83 -14.11 -0.20
N SER A 304 -4.69 -13.51 0.60
CA SER A 304 -4.38 -13.03 1.95
C SER A 304 -5.57 -13.27 2.86
N GLY A 305 -5.30 -13.40 4.15
CA GLY A 305 -6.36 -13.59 5.13
C GLY A 305 -5.92 -13.10 6.49
N GLY A 306 -6.87 -12.85 7.37
CA GLY A 306 -6.59 -12.37 8.71
C GLY A 306 -7.83 -12.22 9.55
N PHE A 307 -7.61 -11.81 10.79
CA PHE A 307 -8.70 -11.54 11.72
C PHE A 307 -8.40 -10.32 12.58
N GLY A 308 -9.47 -9.72 13.09
CA GLY A 308 -9.39 -8.65 14.07
C GLY A 308 -10.18 -9.02 15.32
N PHE A 309 -9.58 -8.74 16.46
CA PHE A 309 -10.17 -9.07 17.76
C PHE A 309 -10.01 -7.89 18.72
N ARG A 310 -11.10 -7.49 19.39
CA ARG A 310 -11.11 -6.42 20.39
C ARG A 310 -11.40 -7.01 21.76
N ILE A 311 -10.47 -6.77 22.70
CA ILE A 311 -10.59 -7.15 24.12
C ILE A 311 -10.46 -5.88 24.94
N SER A 312 -11.54 -5.46 25.62
CA SER A 312 -11.56 -4.27 26.44
C SER A 312 -11.06 -3.05 25.65
N LYS A 313 -9.92 -2.48 26.04
CA LYS A 313 -9.30 -1.29 25.45
C LYS A 313 -8.34 -1.60 24.31
N PHE A 314 -8.01 -2.89 24.08
CA PHE A 314 -7.05 -3.32 23.09
C PHE A 314 -7.76 -3.91 21.86
N GLN A 315 -7.26 -3.56 20.68
CA GLN A 315 -7.62 -4.21 19.44
C GLN A 315 -6.37 -4.87 18.86
N LEU A 316 -6.46 -6.18 18.63
CA LEU A 316 -5.44 -6.98 17.99
C LEU A 316 -5.87 -7.27 16.55
N ASN A 317 -4.96 -7.11 15.61
CA ASN A 317 -5.17 -7.57 14.23
C ASN A 317 -4.01 -8.48 13.82
N TYR A 318 -4.35 -9.52 13.09
CA TYR A 318 -3.40 -10.42 12.46
C TYR A 318 -3.72 -10.56 10.98
N ALA A 319 -2.69 -10.66 10.17
CA ALA A 319 -2.80 -11.00 8.76
C ALA A 319 -1.67 -11.94 8.32
N ARG A 320 -2.00 -12.81 7.38
CA ARG A 320 -1.07 -13.64 6.64
C ARG A 320 -1.25 -13.38 5.15
N VAL A 321 -0.17 -13.05 4.48
CA VAL A 321 -0.14 -12.71 3.05
C VAL A 321 0.74 -13.71 2.32
N LEU A 322 0.20 -14.35 1.29
CA LEU A 322 0.89 -15.37 0.52
C LEU A 322 1.54 -14.75 -0.73
N TYR A 323 2.86 -14.61 -0.68
CA TYR A 323 3.66 -14.04 -1.78
C TYR A 323 4.26 -15.11 -2.68
N HIS A 324 4.73 -16.22 -2.10
CA HIS A 324 5.36 -17.32 -2.82
C HIS A 324 4.93 -18.67 -2.23
N LEU A 325 5.24 -19.79 -2.93
CA LEU A 325 4.85 -21.14 -2.50
C LEU A 325 5.38 -21.55 -1.11
N GLY A 326 6.58 -21.11 -0.76
CA GLY A 326 7.20 -21.41 0.53
C GLY A 326 7.29 -20.21 1.47
N SER A 327 6.77 -19.03 1.07
CA SER A 327 7.02 -17.80 1.79
C SER A 327 5.74 -16.98 1.97
N ALA A 328 5.45 -16.65 3.21
CA ALA A 328 4.29 -15.84 3.60
C ALA A 328 4.72 -14.80 4.64
N SER A 329 4.26 -13.57 4.48
CA SER A 329 4.44 -12.54 5.47
C SER A 329 3.38 -12.68 6.58
N ASN A 330 3.80 -12.50 7.82
CA ASN A 330 2.93 -12.46 8.99
C ASN A 330 2.95 -11.05 9.58
N GLN A 331 1.78 -10.51 9.83
CA GLN A 331 1.61 -9.15 10.33
C GLN A 331 0.78 -9.16 11.60
N VAL A 332 1.23 -8.42 12.60
CA VAL A 332 0.53 -8.26 13.88
C VAL A 332 0.44 -6.77 14.20
N SER A 333 -0.71 -6.31 14.66
CA SER A 333 -0.83 -4.97 15.23
C SER A 333 -1.61 -4.96 16.54
N VAL A 334 -1.22 -4.03 17.40
CA VAL A 334 -1.92 -3.72 18.64
C VAL A 334 -2.35 -2.26 18.56
N THR A 335 -3.64 -2.00 18.73
CA THR A 335 -4.21 -0.65 18.79
C THR A 335 -4.81 -0.41 20.18
N VAL A 336 -4.54 0.76 20.71
CA VAL A 336 -5.04 1.22 22.01
C VAL A 336 -5.68 2.59 21.84
N LYS A 337 -6.83 2.80 22.46
CA LYS A 337 -7.44 4.14 22.54
C LYS A 337 -7.09 4.77 23.89
N LEU A 338 -6.21 5.79 23.87
CA LEU A 338 -5.68 6.42 25.09
C LEU A 338 -6.75 7.14 25.90
N SER A 339 -7.92 7.45 25.31
CA SER A 339 -9.06 8.02 26.06
C SER A 339 -9.77 7.02 26.96
N ASP A 340 -9.47 5.72 26.81
CA ASP A 340 -10.14 4.66 27.59
C ASP A 340 -9.38 4.33 28.88
N PHE A 341 -8.30 5.06 29.14
CA PHE A 341 -7.50 5.04 30.37
C PHE A 341 -7.70 6.32 31.16
#